data_91aa60fd70a38642558bed97c86af8c1
#
_entry.id   91aa60fd70a38642558bed97c86af8c1
#
_cell.length_a   1.000
_cell.length_b   1.000
_cell.length_c   1.000
_cell.angle_alpha   90.00
_cell.angle_beta   90.00
_cell.angle_gamma   90.00
#
_symmetry.space_group_name_H-M   'P 1'
#
loop_
_entity.id
_entity.type
_entity.pdbx_description
1 polymer ?
#
loop_
_entity_poly.entity_id
_entity_poly.type
_entity_poly.pdbx_seq_one_letter_code
_entity_poly.pdbx_strand_id
1 'polypeptide(L)'
;MKKDYQEMINNYQGGDLDLSGCNIKTLELDHVDGSLNLSKATIGKLSIGWVSNTLNMTGAAIKRIEKPIDAKFVNMTNAKIGKLPEHIWTDSFTMEKSDIEKLNTDIRANVFNIKNTKITSLPKNMRVKRLIVDTKTAKNLSLMTLKQCDELVFDNVMYSEQNITMNNFDFSNVVNGSNMEMVSTF
;
A
#
# COMPACT_ATOMS: atom_id res chain seq x y z
N MET A 1 20.80 16.70 18.62
CA MET A 1 19.78 17.79 18.57
C MET A 1 18.41 17.13 18.39
N LYS A 2 17.41 17.52 19.16
CA LYS A 2 16.04 17.06 18.97
C LYS A 2 15.43 17.87 17.82
N LYS A 3 14.88 17.21 16.79
CA LYS A 3 14.23 17.90 15.67
C LYS A 3 13.00 18.66 16.20
N ASP A 4 12.87 19.93 15.89
CA ASP A 4 11.63 20.68 16.09
C ASP A 4 10.73 20.53 14.85
N TYR A 5 9.86 19.53 14.90
CA TYR A 5 8.98 19.23 13.78
C TYR A 5 7.95 20.34 13.52
N GLN A 6 7.54 21.08 14.56
CA GLN A 6 6.58 22.17 14.38
C GLN A 6 7.22 23.35 13.64
N GLU A 7 8.46 23.66 13.96
CA GLU A 7 9.25 24.66 13.24
C GLU A 7 9.45 24.25 11.77
N MET A 8 9.77 22.97 11.50
CA MET A 8 9.93 22.46 10.15
C MET A 8 8.64 22.57 9.32
N ILE A 9 7.48 22.28 9.92
CA ILE A 9 6.18 22.42 9.26
C ILE A 9 5.86 23.89 8.98
N ASN A 10 6.03 24.75 9.98
CA ASN A 10 5.71 26.18 9.86
C ASN A 10 6.60 26.89 8.84
N ASN A 11 7.85 26.46 8.70
CA ASN A 11 8.85 27.05 7.80
C ASN A 11 8.93 26.33 6.45
N TYR A 12 8.04 25.36 6.16
CA TYR A 12 8.05 24.64 4.89
C TYR A 12 7.74 25.59 3.73
N GLN A 13 8.67 25.67 2.78
CA GLN A 13 8.60 26.56 1.61
C GLN A 13 8.61 25.77 0.28
N GLY A 14 8.46 24.44 0.33
CA GLY A 14 8.49 23.56 -0.83
C GLY A 14 9.64 22.56 -0.80
N GLY A 15 9.64 21.62 -1.76
CA GLY A 15 10.60 20.54 -1.87
C GLY A 15 10.27 19.34 -0.98
N ASP A 16 11.30 18.61 -0.54
CA ASP A 16 11.14 17.44 0.33
C ASP A 16 10.95 17.87 1.79
N LEU A 17 10.08 17.15 2.51
CA LEU A 17 9.83 17.37 3.94
C LEU A 17 10.10 16.08 4.73
N ASP A 18 11.10 16.11 5.62
CA ASP A 18 11.45 14.98 6.48
C ASP A 18 10.92 15.13 7.91
N LEU A 19 9.79 14.49 8.18
CA LEU A 19 9.17 14.37 9.50
C LEU A 19 9.32 12.95 10.08
N SER A 20 10.35 12.22 9.67
CA SER A 20 10.60 10.85 10.13
C SER A 20 10.75 10.79 11.65
N GLY A 21 10.10 9.80 12.29
CA GLY A 21 10.14 9.59 13.74
C GLY A 21 9.39 10.66 14.55
N CYS A 22 8.64 11.58 13.92
CA CYS A 22 7.86 12.57 14.66
C CYS A 22 6.77 11.92 15.52
N ASN A 23 6.37 12.63 16.58
CA ASN A 23 5.21 12.28 17.39
C ASN A 23 4.27 13.49 17.42
N ILE A 24 3.26 13.47 16.57
CA ILE A 24 2.37 14.61 16.31
C ILE A 24 0.91 14.17 16.47
N LYS A 25 0.14 14.90 17.27
CA LYS A 25 -1.29 14.62 17.46
C LYS A 25 -2.09 14.83 16.16
N THR A 26 -1.80 15.92 15.47
CA THR A 26 -2.46 16.28 14.20
C THR A 26 -1.43 16.87 13.28
N LEU A 27 -1.27 16.29 12.09
CA LEU A 27 -0.45 16.82 11.00
C LEU A 27 -1.39 17.22 9.86
N GLU A 28 -1.43 18.51 9.58
CA GLU A 28 -2.21 19.09 8.48
C GLU A 28 -1.26 19.83 7.54
N LEU A 29 -1.29 19.45 6.27
CA LEU A 29 -0.52 20.05 5.19
C LEU A 29 -1.43 20.19 3.98
N ASP A 30 -1.39 21.33 3.29
CA ASP A 30 -2.15 21.50 2.06
C ASP A 30 -1.52 20.68 0.93
N HIS A 31 -0.21 20.75 0.80
CA HIS A 31 0.57 19.99 -0.19
C HIS A 31 2.04 19.87 0.21
N VAL A 32 2.74 18.95 -0.47
CA VAL A 32 4.19 18.81 -0.41
C VAL A 32 4.72 18.72 -1.84
N ASP A 33 5.52 19.70 -2.27
CA ASP A 33 6.03 19.80 -3.65
C ASP A 33 7.08 18.76 -4.02
N GLY A 34 7.63 18.06 -3.05
CA GLY A 34 8.57 16.96 -3.21
C GLY A 34 8.06 15.67 -2.58
N SER A 35 8.94 15.02 -1.82
CA SER A 35 8.61 13.81 -1.04
C SER A 35 8.32 14.18 0.42
N LEU A 36 7.36 13.47 1.03
CA LEU A 36 7.08 13.55 2.46
C LEU A 36 7.52 12.26 3.15
N ASN A 37 8.49 12.39 4.06
CA ASN A 37 8.98 11.27 4.85
C ASN A 37 8.36 11.28 6.24
N LEU A 38 7.45 10.32 6.48
CA LEU A 38 6.81 10.04 7.77
C LEU A 38 7.24 8.67 8.32
N SER A 39 8.39 8.15 7.88
CA SER A 39 8.84 6.83 8.35
C SER A 39 9.01 6.81 9.87
N LYS A 40 8.52 5.75 10.52
CA LYS A 40 8.53 5.58 11.98
C LYS A 40 7.83 6.70 12.77
N ALA A 41 7.03 7.53 12.11
CA ALA A 41 6.25 8.58 12.78
C ALA A 41 5.08 8.00 13.57
N THR A 42 4.69 8.70 14.63
CA THR A 42 3.45 8.43 15.37
C THR A 42 2.52 9.61 15.19
N ILE A 43 1.38 9.41 14.52
CA ILE A 43 0.46 10.49 14.15
C ILE A 43 -0.97 10.12 14.54
N GLY A 44 -1.64 10.99 15.29
CA GLY A 44 -3.04 10.79 15.64
C GLY A 44 -3.96 11.02 14.44
N LYS A 45 -3.81 12.14 13.74
CA LYS A 45 -4.58 12.53 12.56
C LYS A 45 -3.65 13.04 11.48
N LEU A 46 -3.74 12.46 10.29
CA LEU A 46 -3.02 12.88 9.10
C LEU A 46 -4.00 13.45 8.08
N SER A 47 -3.77 14.67 7.63
CA SER A 47 -4.57 15.37 6.63
C SER A 47 -3.63 16.07 5.66
N ILE A 48 -3.42 15.48 4.49
CA ILE A 48 -2.54 16.02 3.44
C ILE A 48 -3.37 16.18 2.18
N GLY A 49 -3.24 17.29 1.46
CA GLY A 49 -3.91 17.50 0.19
C GLY A 49 -3.31 16.61 -0.90
N TRP A 50 -2.03 16.80 -1.20
CA TRP A 50 -1.29 15.99 -2.19
C TRP A 50 0.22 16.03 -1.94
N VAL A 51 0.94 15.05 -2.51
CA VAL A 51 2.42 14.92 -2.44
C VAL A 51 2.93 14.69 -3.85
N SER A 52 3.76 15.59 -4.38
CA SER A 52 4.21 15.51 -5.78
C SER A 52 4.99 14.26 -6.13
N ASN A 53 5.70 13.67 -5.16
CA ASN A 53 6.55 12.52 -5.40
C ASN A 53 6.21 11.37 -4.43
N THR A 54 7.01 11.14 -3.41
CA THR A 54 6.86 9.97 -2.52
C THR A 54 6.25 10.34 -1.18
N LEU A 55 5.18 9.65 -0.79
CA LEU A 55 4.68 9.61 0.58
C LEU A 55 5.19 8.35 1.27
N ASN A 56 6.23 8.50 2.09
CA ASN A 56 6.86 7.40 2.82
C ASN A 56 6.34 7.31 4.26
N MET A 57 5.55 6.29 4.56
CA MET A 57 5.01 5.98 5.89
C MET A 57 5.55 4.65 6.44
N THR A 58 6.74 4.22 5.99
CA THR A 58 7.35 2.95 6.42
C THR A 58 7.47 2.88 7.94
N GLY A 59 6.88 1.86 8.55
CA GLY A 59 6.90 1.66 9.99
C GLY A 59 6.15 2.71 10.81
N ALA A 60 5.38 3.59 10.18
CA ALA A 60 4.60 4.61 10.87
C ALA A 60 3.40 4.00 11.61
N ALA A 61 3.02 4.65 12.71
CA ALA A 61 1.79 4.38 13.44
C ALA A 61 0.84 5.58 13.29
N ILE A 62 -0.20 5.46 12.46
CA ILE A 62 -1.14 6.53 12.16
C ILE A 62 -2.55 6.08 12.54
N LYS A 63 -3.19 6.84 13.44
CA LYS A 63 -4.54 6.47 13.91
C LYS A 63 -5.57 6.62 12.80
N ARG A 64 -5.49 7.69 12.00
CA ARG A 64 -6.39 7.90 10.86
C ARG A 64 -5.79 8.84 9.82
N ILE A 65 -6.12 8.59 8.58
CA ILE A 65 -5.84 9.45 7.43
C ILE A 65 -7.18 9.99 6.94
N GLU A 66 -7.35 11.32 6.88
CA GLU A 66 -8.67 11.93 6.63
C GLU A 66 -8.90 12.31 5.17
N LYS A 67 -7.91 12.96 4.54
CA LYS A 67 -8.03 13.34 3.13
C LYS A 67 -7.61 12.21 2.22
N PRO A 68 -8.11 12.14 0.98
CA PRO A 68 -7.58 11.27 -0.06
C PRO A 68 -6.06 11.38 -0.16
N ILE A 69 -5.39 10.27 -0.42
CA ILE A 69 -3.97 10.28 -0.74
C ILE A 69 -3.82 10.43 -2.25
N ASP A 70 -3.12 11.46 -2.67
CA ASP A 70 -2.67 11.69 -4.04
C ASP A 70 -1.15 11.87 -4.01
N ALA A 71 -0.42 10.87 -4.50
CA ALA A 71 1.03 10.89 -4.53
C ALA A 71 1.53 9.94 -5.62
N LYS A 72 2.67 10.26 -6.25
CA LYS A 72 3.24 9.38 -7.27
C LYS A 72 3.63 8.01 -6.71
N PHE A 73 4.22 7.98 -5.52
CA PHE A 73 4.56 6.73 -4.82
C PHE A 73 4.07 6.78 -3.38
N VAL A 74 3.41 5.71 -2.93
CA VAL A 74 2.95 5.55 -1.56
C VAL A 74 3.55 4.30 -0.93
N ASN A 75 4.28 4.46 0.16
CA ASN A 75 4.90 3.36 0.89
C ASN A 75 4.39 3.28 2.33
N MET A 76 3.64 2.21 2.63
CA MET A 76 3.12 1.87 3.97
C MET A 76 3.73 0.56 4.50
N THR A 77 4.92 0.17 4.04
CA THR A 77 5.59 -1.06 4.51
C THR A 77 5.74 -1.07 6.03
N ASN A 78 5.36 -2.15 6.70
CA ASN A 78 5.34 -2.30 8.17
C ASN A 78 4.51 -1.22 8.90
N ALA A 79 3.66 -0.47 8.24
CA ALA A 79 2.87 0.58 8.88
C ALA A 79 1.67 0.00 9.64
N LYS A 80 1.27 0.70 10.72
CA LYS A 80 0.04 0.46 11.47
C LYS A 80 -0.91 1.62 11.23
N ILE A 81 -1.92 1.40 10.38
CA ILE A 81 -2.89 2.44 10.03
C ILE A 81 -4.26 2.04 10.57
N GLY A 82 -4.79 2.81 11.50
CA GLY A 82 -6.09 2.51 12.11
C GLY A 82 -7.26 2.76 11.16
N LYS A 83 -7.22 3.84 10.38
CA LYS A 83 -8.23 4.14 9.36
C LYS A 83 -7.55 4.73 8.12
N LEU A 84 -7.73 4.06 6.97
CA LEU A 84 -7.33 4.55 5.66
C LEU A 84 -8.28 5.65 5.17
N PRO A 85 -7.85 6.51 4.24
CA PRO A 85 -8.71 7.50 3.60
C PRO A 85 -9.73 6.84 2.67
N GLU A 86 -10.67 7.62 2.16
CA GLU A 86 -11.67 7.14 1.20
C GLU A 86 -11.05 6.75 -0.14
N HIS A 87 -10.03 7.48 -0.60
CA HIS A 87 -9.37 7.25 -1.88
C HIS A 87 -7.85 7.27 -1.75
N ILE A 88 -7.17 6.42 -2.55
CA ILE A 88 -5.73 6.43 -2.76
C ILE A 88 -5.48 6.39 -4.27
N TRP A 89 -4.85 7.45 -4.79
CA TRP A 89 -4.45 7.58 -6.18
C TRP A 89 -2.94 7.68 -6.28
N THR A 90 -2.33 6.76 -7.02
CA THR A 90 -0.87 6.66 -7.06
C THR A 90 -0.39 5.83 -8.26
N ASP A 91 0.85 6.01 -8.68
CA ASP A 91 1.47 5.09 -9.63
C ASP A 91 1.87 3.78 -8.95
N SER A 92 2.41 3.86 -7.74
CA SER A 92 2.82 2.66 -7.01
C SER A 92 2.46 2.77 -5.54
N PHE A 93 1.71 1.76 -5.07
CA PHE A 93 1.32 1.60 -3.69
C PHE A 93 1.91 0.32 -3.10
N THR A 94 2.68 0.43 -2.03
CA THR A 94 3.11 -0.74 -1.26
C THR A 94 2.68 -0.64 0.18
N MET A 95 2.09 -1.73 0.68
CA MET A 95 1.72 -1.92 2.07
C MET A 95 2.21 -3.27 2.61
N GLU A 96 3.32 -3.73 2.07
CA GLU A 96 3.96 -4.97 2.49
C GLU A 96 4.16 -5.01 4.01
N LYS A 97 3.80 -6.15 4.64
CA LYS A 97 3.89 -6.36 6.10
C LYS A 97 3.11 -5.35 6.95
N SER A 98 2.21 -4.57 6.37
CA SER A 98 1.36 -3.65 7.14
C SER A 98 0.31 -4.42 7.96
N ASP A 99 -0.09 -3.81 9.08
CA ASP A 99 -1.13 -4.38 9.95
C ASP A 99 -2.52 -3.86 9.55
N ILE A 100 -2.93 -4.19 8.32
CA ILE A 100 -4.23 -3.83 7.75
C ILE A 100 -4.91 -5.12 7.30
N GLU A 101 -6.12 -5.37 7.81
CA GLU A 101 -6.88 -6.58 7.49
C GLU A 101 -7.97 -6.34 6.44
N LYS A 102 -8.53 -5.14 6.41
CA LYS A 102 -9.62 -4.76 5.51
C LYS A 102 -9.32 -3.47 4.77
N LEU A 103 -9.54 -3.47 3.48
CA LEU A 103 -9.43 -2.32 2.62
C LEU A 103 -10.82 -1.83 2.22
N ASN A 104 -11.26 -0.73 2.84
CA ASN A 104 -12.51 -0.05 2.48
C ASN A 104 -12.23 1.28 1.75
N THR A 105 -11.17 1.29 0.95
CA THR A 105 -10.58 2.46 0.30
C THR A 105 -10.64 2.25 -1.20
N ASP A 106 -11.14 3.20 -1.99
CA ASP A 106 -11.02 3.15 -3.45
C ASP A 106 -9.55 3.34 -3.84
N ILE A 107 -8.97 2.35 -4.52
CA ILE A 107 -7.54 2.33 -4.88
C ILE A 107 -7.41 2.39 -6.39
N ARG A 108 -6.65 3.39 -6.87
CA ARG A 108 -6.21 3.50 -8.25
C ARG A 108 -4.70 3.53 -8.29
N ALA A 109 -4.10 2.48 -8.83
CA ALA A 109 -2.66 2.35 -8.90
C ALA A 109 -2.21 1.58 -10.15
N ASN A 110 -1.04 1.90 -10.70
CA ASN A 110 -0.42 1.05 -11.70
C ASN A 110 0.13 -0.23 -11.05
N VAL A 111 0.74 -0.10 -9.88
CA VAL A 111 1.27 -1.23 -9.11
C VAL A 111 0.77 -1.18 -7.67
N PHE A 112 0.24 -2.30 -7.17
CA PHE A 112 -0.18 -2.46 -5.79
C PHE A 112 0.45 -3.71 -5.16
N ASN A 113 1.31 -3.51 -4.16
CA ASN A 113 1.99 -4.60 -3.45
C ASN A 113 1.39 -4.80 -2.05
N ILE A 114 0.81 -5.99 -1.83
CA ILE A 114 0.19 -6.41 -0.57
C ILE A 114 0.85 -7.64 0.05
N LYS A 115 2.09 -7.95 -0.31
CA LYS A 115 2.81 -9.11 0.23
C LYS A 115 2.87 -9.09 1.77
N ASN A 116 2.78 -10.27 2.37
CA ASN A 116 2.88 -10.47 3.81
C ASN A 116 1.86 -9.66 4.64
N THR A 117 0.69 -9.34 4.05
CA THR A 117 -0.40 -8.69 4.77
C THR A 117 -1.43 -9.72 5.27
N LYS A 118 -2.34 -9.26 6.13
CA LYS A 118 -3.48 -10.06 6.63
C LYS A 118 -4.79 -9.73 5.88
N ILE A 119 -4.68 -9.08 4.71
CA ILE A 119 -5.86 -8.66 3.93
C ILE A 119 -6.69 -9.87 3.54
N THR A 120 -7.98 -9.81 3.83
CA THR A 120 -8.97 -10.85 3.52
C THR A 120 -9.93 -10.46 2.38
N SER A 121 -9.92 -9.19 1.99
CA SER A 121 -10.74 -8.69 0.88
C SER A 121 -10.11 -7.45 0.27
N LEU A 122 -10.32 -7.26 -1.03
CA LEU A 122 -9.97 -6.05 -1.76
C LEU A 122 -11.23 -5.23 -2.09
N PRO A 123 -11.11 -3.92 -2.29
CA PRO A 123 -12.23 -3.06 -2.63
C PRO A 123 -12.85 -3.46 -3.97
N LYS A 124 -14.19 -3.47 -4.07
CA LYS A 124 -14.89 -3.84 -5.31
C LYS A 124 -14.59 -2.90 -6.48
N ASN A 125 -14.29 -1.64 -6.21
CA ASN A 125 -14.02 -0.61 -7.23
C ASN A 125 -12.52 -0.35 -7.42
N MET A 126 -11.67 -1.27 -6.97
CA MET A 126 -10.23 -1.16 -7.17
C MET A 126 -9.89 -1.12 -8.66
N ARG A 127 -9.00 -0.18 -9.05
CA ARG A 127 -8.44 -0.09 -10.40
C ARG A 127 -6.92 -0.18 -10.30
N VAL A 128 -6.42 -1.39 -10.41
CA VAL A 128 -5.00 -1.70 -10.29
C VAL A 128 -4.55 -2.47 -11.53
N LYS A 129 -3.53 -1.97 -12.21
CA LYS A 129 -2.99 -2.67 -13.38
C LYS A 129 -2.25 -3.93 -12.92
N ARG A 130 -1.34 -3.81 -11.95
CA ARG A 130 -0.53 -4.93 -11.45
C ARG A 130 -0.70 -5.11 -9.95
N LEU A 131 -1.21 -6.27 -9.53
CA LEU A 131 -1.32 -6.68 -8.14
C LEU A 131 -0.16 -7.62 -7.78
N ILE A 132 0.57 -7.33 -6.70
CA ILE A 132 1.68 -8.16 -6.23
C ILE A 132 1.28 -8.79 -4.88
N VAL A 133 1.25 -10.12 -4.86
CA VAL A 133 0.90 -10.93 -3.69
C VAL A 133 1.93 -12.03 -3.45
N ASP A 134 1.90 -12.62 -2.27
CA ASP A 134 2.61 -13.86 -1.95
C ASP A 134 1.61 -14.95 -1.52
N THR A 135 2.09 -16.18 -1.40
CA THR A 135 1.29 -17.34 -0.97
C THR A 135 0.55 -17.06 0.34
N LYS A 136 1.19 -16.37 1.29
CA LYS A 136 0.60 -16.08 2.59
C LYS A 136 -0.62 -15.17 2.49
N THR A 137 -0.50 -14.09 1.72
CA THR A 137 -1.59 -13.13 1.52
C THR A 137 -2.68 -13.71 0.62
N ALA A 138 -2.28 -14.39 -0.46
CA ALA A 138 -3.22 -14.96 -1.43
C ALA A 138 -4.16 -16.01 -0.82
N LYS A 139 -3.71 -16.80 0.16
CA LYS A 139 -4.57 -17.75 0.90
C LYS A 139 -5.78 -17.12 1.57
N ASN A 140 -5.73 -15.84 1.86
CA ASN A 140 -6.82 -15.10 2.50
C ASN A 140 -7.78 -14.47 1.48
N LEU A 141 -7.46 -14.50 0.18
CA LEU A 141 -8.21 -13.84 -0.88
C LEU A 141 -8.93 -14.87 -1.75
N SER A 142 -10.11 -14.50 -2.25
CA SER A 142 -10.81 -15.33 -3.25
C SER A 142 -10.19 -15.13 -4.63
N LEU A 143 -10.33 -16.14 -5.50
CA LEU A 143 -9.90 -16.05 -6.90
C LEU A 143 -10.56 -14.87 -7.63
N MET A 144 -11.85 -14.62 -7.38
CA MET A 144 -12.53 -13.46 -7.97
C MET A 144 -11.90 -12.13 -7.55
N THR A 145 -11.38 -12.05 -6.33
CA THR A 145 -10.66 -10.89 -5.85
C THR A 145 -9.33 -10.72 -6.58
N LEU A 146 -8.59 -11.81 -6.81
CA LEU A 146 -7.31 -11.77 -7.52
C LEU A 146 -7.46 -11.38 -9.00
N LYS A 147 -8.63 -11.66 -9.61
CA LYS A 147 -8.96 -11.26 -10.99
C LYS A 147 -9.35 -9.79 -11.17
N GLN A 148 -9.30 -8.97 -10.14
CA GLN A 148 -9.62 -7.53 -10.24
C GLN A 148 -8.46 -6.67 -10.72
N CYS A 149 -7.42 -7.26 -11.28
CA CYS A 149 -6.25 -6.58 -11.85
C CYS A 149 -5.95 -7.12 -13.25
N ASP A 150 -5.26 -6.34 -14.08
CA ASP A 150 -4.85 -6.76 -15.41
C ASP A 150 -3.72 -7.81 -15.33
N GLU A 151 -2.83 -7.63 -14.37
CA GLU A 151 -1.64 -8.47 -14.15
C GLU A 151 -1.55 -8.86 -12.66
N LEU A 152 -1.33 -10.14 -12.40
CA LEU A 152 -1.05 -10.66 -11.06
C LEU A 152 0.40 -11.12 -10.96
N VAL A 153 1.16 -10.61 -10.01
CA VAL A 153 2.48 -11.13 -9.65
C VAL A 153 2.35 -11.93 -8.36
N PHE A 154 2.50 -13.26 -8.50
CA PHE A 154 2.36 -14.21 -7.41
C PHE A 154 3.71 -14.88 -7.15
N ASP A 155 4.27 -14.73 -5.95
CA ASP A 155 5.58 -15.26 -5.56
C ASP A 155 6.69 -14.98 -6.60
N ASN A 156 6.66 -13.76 -7.19
CA ASN A 156 7.57 -13.26 -8.22
C ASN A 156 7.35 -13.81 -9.65
N VAL A 157 6.30 -14.60 -9.87
CA VAL A 157 5.86 -15.02 -11.21
C VAL A 157 4.69 -14.14 -11.64
N MET A 158 4.72 -13.63 -12.86
CA MET A 158 3.68 -12.75 -13.41
C MET A 158 2.66 -13.55 -14.22
N TYR A 159 1.38 -13.29 -13.97
CA TYR A 159 0.24 -13.87 -14.70
C TYR A 159 -0.60 -12.75 -15.28
N SER A 160 -1.01 -12.89 -16.54
CA SER A 160 -2.04 -12.02 -17.12
C SER A 160 -3.43 -12.44 -16.63
N GLU A 161 -4.40 -11.53 -16.70
CA GLU A 161 -5.79 -11.80 -16.28
C GLU A 161 -6.34 -13.11 -16.88
N GLN A 162 -6.04 -13.38 -18.16
CA GLN A 162 -6.48 -14.56 -18.89
C GLN A 162 -5.92 -15.88 -18.31
N ASN A 163 -4.74 -15.81 -17.70
CA ASN A 163 -4.03 -16.96 -17.11
C ASN A 163 -4.30 -17.14 -15.60
N ILE A 164 -5.12 -16.29 -15.00
CA ILE A 164 -5.55 -16.44 -13.61
C ILE A 164 -6.71 -17.44 -13.55
N THR A 165 -6.39 -18.73 -13.45
CA THR A 165 -7.36 -19.83 -13.39
C THR A 165 -7.31 -20.55 -12.06
N MET A 166 -8.35 -21.32 -11.72
CA MET A 166 -8.37 -22.14 -10.49
C MET A 166 -7.21 -23.12 -10.43
N ASN A 167 -6.81 -23.70 -11.57
CA ASN A 167 -5.71 -24.67 -11.62
C ASN A 167 -4.35 -24.06 -11.30
N ASN A 168 -4.17 -22.76 -11.60
CA ASN A 168 -2.91 -22.06 -11.33
C ASN A 168 -2.81 -21.56 -9.87
N PHE A 169 -3.94 -21.55 -9.15
CA PHE A 169 -4.05 -21.03 -7.78
C PHE A 169 -4.79 -22.00 -6.86
N ASP A 170 -4.63 -23.32 -7.08
CA ASP A 170 -5.09 -24.32 -6.13
C ASP A 170 -4.15 -24.34 -4.91
N PHE A 171 -4.54 -23.57 -3.91
CA PHE A 171 -3.79 -23.46 -2.65
C PHE A 171 -3.85 -24.73 -1.79
N SER A 172 -4.67 -25.73 -2.12
CA SER A 172 -4.73 -27.01 -1.38
C SER A 172 -3.41 -27.77 -1.46
N ASN A 173 -2.65 -27.59 -2.54
CA ASN A 173 -1.35 -28.23 -2.77
C ASN A 173 -0.15 -27.44 -2.22
N VAL A 174 -0.32 -26.17 -1.84
CA VAL A 174 0.75 -25.32 -1.29
C VAL A 174 1.13 -25.73 0.15
N VAL A 175 0.30 -26.52 0.83
CA VAL A 175 0.60 -27.02 2.19
C VAL A 175 1.78 -28.02 2.19
N ASN A 176 2.16 -28.61 1.06
CA ASN A 176 3.14 -29.69 0.98
C ASN A 176 4.40 -29.37 0.14
N GLY A 177 4.77 -28.12 -0.04
CA GLY A 177 6.15 -27.75 -0.46
C GLY A 177 6.68 -28.36 -1.76
N SER A 178 5.84 -28.90 -2.67
CA SER A 178 6.32 -29.53 -3.89
C SER A 178 5.37 -29.36 -5.07
N ASN A 179 5.94 -28.79 -6.13
CA ASN A 179 5.48 -28.83 -7.52
C ASN A 179 4.23 -28.03 -7.90
N MET A 180 4.40 -26.72 -8.09
CA MET A 180 3.65 -26.04 -9.15
C MET A 180 4.34 -26.34 -10.48
N GLU A 181 3.78 -27.22 -11.32
CA GLU A 181 4.17 -27.30 -12.72
C GLU A 181 3.77 -25.98 -13.39
N MET A 182 4.80 -25.22 -13.79
CA MET A 182 4.61 -24.06 -14.64
C MET A 182 4.22 -24.54 -16.04
N VAL A 183 2.98 -24.40 -16.41
CA VAL A 183 2.59 -24.47 -17.82
C VAL A 183 2.99 -23.15 -18.46
N SER A 184 4.22 -23.06 -18.95
CA SER A 184 4.63 -22.03 -19.86
C SER A 184 4.00 -22.33 -21.24
N THR A 185 2.96 -21.66 -21.61
CA THR A 185 2.54 -21.56 -23.01
C THR A 185 3.24 -20.35 -23.62
N PHE A 186 4.15 -20.64 -24.56
CA PHE A 186 4.73 -19.67 -25.48
C PHE A 186 3.68 -19.04 -26.37
#